data_ab11e27fafdcfe91b554f6b3458f15a5
#
_entry.id   ab11e27fafdcfe91b554f6b3458f15a5
#
_cell.length_a   1.000
_cell.length_b   1.000
_cell.length_c   1.000
_cell.angle_alpha   90.00
_cell.angle_beta   90.00
_cell.angle_gamma   90.00
#
_symmetry.space_group_name_H-M   'P 1'
#
loop_
_entity.id
_entity.type
_entity.pdbx_description
1 polymer ?
#
loop_
_entity_poly.entity_id
_entity_poly.type
_entity_poly.pdbx_seq_one_letter_code
_entity_poly.pdbx_strand_id
1 'polypeptide(L)'
;MALTGNKGEWSEIYTLFKLLGDGVVYAGDQNLNKIQDLFYPIIMILRQEKEGDINYQRKDNDVVIQTPQGEELLRVSASLFLEEAEKLLKATHENDGAFAIPQTEAFMNRIYCHSLKAKSSNKTDIRIILHDRRTKMNSELGFSIKSQLGGDSTLLNASKSTNFNFKIEGAQFSDEEINGINSLNPKRNKVIDRVNAIKAKGGKLVFDRVDNSTFYNNLIMLDDGLPSVIASLLLEQLNSGVSTLKE
;
A
#
# COMPACT_ATOMS: atom_id res chain seq x y z
N MET A 1 -15.15 7.56 18.40
CA MET A 1 -13.71 7.85 18.50
C MET A 1 -13.30 8.53 17.21
N ALA A 2 -12.45 9.57 17.29
CA ALA A 2 -11.93 10.22 16.09
C ALA A 2 -11.08 9.24 15.25
N LEU A 3 -11.18 9.33 13.94
CA LEU A 3 -10.33 8.55 13.04
C LEU A 3 -8.89 9.06 13.15
N THR A 4 -7.96 8.15 13.41
CA THR A 4 -6.52 8.44 13.44
C THR A 4 -5.80 7.58 12.41
N GLY A 5 -4.87 8.17 11.68
CA GLY A 5 -4.08 7.47 10.68
C GLY A 5 -2.73 8.14 10.44
N ASN A 6 -1.82 7.42 9.81
CA ASN A 6 -0.54 7.95 9.35
C ASN A 6 -0.67 8.62 7.99
N LYS A 7 0.40 9.26 7.50
CA LYS A 7 0.43 9.94 6.20
C LYS A 7 -0.03 9.04 5.03
N GLY A 8 0.34 7.75 5.04
CA GLY A 8 -0.08 6.79 4.01
C GLY A 8 -1.59 6.56 4.01
N GLU A 9 -2.19 6.35 5.19
CA GLU A 9 -3.63 6.12 5.34
C GLU A 9 -4.44 7.37 4.95
N TRP A 10 -4.01 8.56 5.33
CA TRP A 10 -4.63 9.82 4.88
C TRP A 10 -4.45 10.06 3.38
N SER A 11 -3.37 9.56 2.78
CA SER A 11 -3.15 9.64 1.33
C SER A 11 -4.16 8.81 0.53
N GLU A 12 -4.70 7.73 1.09
CA GLU A 12 -5.79 6.98 0.44
C GLU A 12 -7.06 7.84 0.33
N ILE A 13 -7.41 8.59 1.37
CA ILE A 13 -8.54 9.54 1.35
C ILE A 13 -8.27 10.73 0.43
N TYR A 14 -7.05 11.27 0.46
CA TYR A 14 -6.64 12.31 -0.48
C TYR A 14 -6.82 11.86 -1.93
N THR A 15 -6.38 10.65 -2.25
CA THR A 15 -6.52 10.08 -3.59
C THR A 15 -7.99 9.92 -3.98
N LEU A 16 -8.83 9.43 -3.06
CA LEU A 16 -10.28 9.34 -3.29
C LEU A 16 -10.87 10.71 -3.63
N PHE A 17 -10.60 11.74 -2.82
CA PHE A 17 -11.12 13.08 -3.06
C PHE A 17 -10.60 13.69 -4.36
N LYS A 18 -9.29 13.56 -4.59
CA LYS A 18 -8.64 14.10 -5.80
C LYS A 18 -9.21 13.47 -7.07
N LEU A 19 -9.37 12.15 -7.10
CA LEU A 19 -9.93 11.44 -8.24
C LEU A 19 -11.40 11.78 -8.48
N LEU A 20 -12.21 11.90 -7.43
CA LEU A 20 -13.61 12.31 -7.54
C LEU A 20 -13.73 13.76 -8.03
N GLY A 21 -12.84 14.62 -7.60
CA GLY A 21 -12.81 16.01 -8.06
C GLY A 21 -12.34 16.14 -9.51
N ASP A 22 -11.22 15.53 -9.88
CA ASP A 22 -10.65 15.59 -11.24
C ASP A 22 -11.51 14.82 -12.26
N GLY A 23 -12.13 13.71 -11.86
CA GLY A 23 -12.95 12.87 -12.74
C GLY A 23 -12.13 12.07 -13.75
N VAL A 24 -10.81 12.04 -13.64
CA VAL A 24 -9.90 11.34 -14.57
C VAL A 24 -8.70 10.75 -13.85
N VAL A 25 -8.17 9.64 -14.38
CA VAL A 25 -6.86 9.08 -14.03
C VAL A 25 -5.92 9.30 -15.19
N TYR A 26 -4.74 9.83 -14.93
CA TYR A 26 -3.69 10.00 -15.93
C TYR A 26 -2.67 8.88 -15.84
N ALA A 27 -2.12 8.47 -16.98
CA ALA A 27 -0.92 7.66 -17.01
C ALA A 27 0.29 8.50 -16.60
N GLY A 28 1.28 7.85 -15.99
CA GLY A 28 2.59 8.44 -15.68
C GLY A 28 3.68 7.89 -16.60
N ASP A 29 4.71 8.69 -16.86
CA ASP A 29 5.95 8.25 -17.50
C ASP A 29 6.88 7.54 -16.48
N GLN A 30 8.06 7.10 -16.93
CA GLN A 30 9.06 6.45 -16.08
C GLN A 30 9.59 7.31 -14.93
N ASN A 31 9.39 8.63 -15.00
CA ASN A 31 9.79 9.60 -13.96
C ASN A 31 8.59 10.04 -13.10
N LEU A 32 7.43 9.37 -13.23
CA LEU A 32 6.17 9.69 -12.58
C LEU A 32 5.56 11.04 -13.01
N ASN A 33 5.99 11.59 -14.14
CA ASN A 33 5.35 12.77 -14.71
C ASN A 33 4.05 12.36 -15.42
N LYS A 34 3.06 13.20 -15.28
CA LYS A 34 1.74 13.03 -15.89
C LYS A 34 1.83 13.11 -17.43
N ILE A 35 1.36 12.08 -18.12
CA ILE A 35 1.21 12.08 -19.58
C ILE A 35 -0.14 12.73 -19.92
N GLN A 36 -0.10 13.97 -20.43
CA GLN A 36 -1.29 14.81 -20.60
C GLN A 36 -2.34 14.18 -21.55
N ASP A 37 -1.89 13.54 -22.62
CA ASP A 37 -2.76 12.98 -23.65
C ASP A 37 -3.22 11.55 -23.36
N LEU A 38 -2.72 10.93 -22.27
CA LEU A 38 -3.09 9.57 -21.88
C LEU A 38 -3.83 9.58 -20.54
N PHE A 39 -5.14 9.66 -20.64
CA PHE A 39 -6.02 9.71 -19.47
C PHE A 39 -7.28 8.87 -19.66
N TYR A 40 -7.82 8.45 -18.52
CA TYR A 40 -9.00 7.59 -18.43
C TYR A 40 -10.08 8.28 -17.60
N PRO A 41 -11.22 8.68 -18.20
CA PRO A 41 -12.35 9.21 -17.44
C PRO A 41 -12.84 8.21 -16.38
N ILE A 42 -13.13 8.73 -15.21
CA ILE A 42 -13.69 7.95 -14.10
C ILE A 42 -15.21 7.91 -14.28
N ILE A 43 -15.76 6.71 -14.36
CA ILE A 43 -17.21 6.48 -14.34
C ILE A 43 -17.68 6.38 -12.89
N MET A 44 -16.97 5.57 -12.07
CA MET A 44 -17.39 5.26 -10.72
C MET A 44 -16.19 4.81 -9.86
N ILE A 45 -16.17 5.19 -8.59
CA ILE A 45 -15.28 4.62 -7.58
C ILE A 45 -16.12 3.76 -6.65
N LEU A 46 -15.66 2.54 -6.40
CA LEU A 46 -16.31 1.54 -5.56
C LEU A 46 -15.59 1.46 -4.22
N ARG A 47 -16.32 1.60 -3.13
CA ARG A 47 -15.75 1.55 -1.79
C ARG A 47 -16.54 0.63 -0.87
N GLN A 48 -15.83 -0.23 -0.16
CA GLN A 48 -16.40 -1.11 0.85
C GLN A 48 -16.28 -0.47 2.22
N GLU A 49 -17.40 -0.09 2.79
CA GLU A 49 -17.50 0.41 4.15
C GLU A 49 -18.04 -0.68 5.11
N LYS A 50 -18.01 -0.42 6.41
CA LYS A 50 -18.51 -1.38 7.41
C LYS A 50 -20.02 -1.61 7.32
N GLU A 51 -20.75 -0.56 6.96
CA GLU A 51 -22.21 -0.51 6.91
C GLU A 51 -22.77 -0.92 5.54
N GLY A 52 -21.91 -1.22 4.59
CA GLY A 52 -22.28 -1.61 3.23
C GLY A 52 -21.39 -0.95 2.18
N ASP A 53 -21.50 -1.42 0.96
CA ASP A 53 -20.73 -0.84 -0.15
C ASP A 53 -21.35 0.49 -0.60
N ILE A 54 -20.49 1.45 -0.93
CA ILE A 54 -20.85 2.77 -1.41
C ILE A 54 -20.20 3.01 -2.76
N ASN A 55 -20.98 3.51 -3.71
CA ASN A 55 -20.55 3.85 -5.05
C ASN A 55 -20.53 5.37 -5.23
N TYR A 56 -19.44 5.91 -5.75
CA TYR A 56 -19.26 7.32 -6.07
C TYR A 56 -19.22 7.48 -7.59
N GLN A 57 -20.34 7.83 -8.20
CA GLN A 57 -20.45 7.99 -9.66
C GLN A 57 -20.12 9.43 -10.07
N ARG A 58 -19.18 9.59 -11.02
CA ARG A 58 -18.96 10.89 -11.67
C ARG A 58 -20.07 11.16 -12.68
N LYS A 59 -20.71 12.30 -12.55
CA LYS A 59 -21.82 12.73 -13.42
C LYS A 59 -21.69 14.23 -13.70
N ASP A 60 -21.13 14.55 -14.83
CA ASP A 60 -20.81 15.93 -15.22
C ASP A 60 -19.93 16.63 -14.15
N ASN A 61 -20.43 17.70 -13.56
CA ASN A 61 -19.73 18.46 -12.51
C ASN A 61 -20.03 17.96 -11.09
N ASP A 62 -20.77 16.86 -10.96
CA ASP A 62 -21.17 16.32 -9.67
C ASP A 62 -20.60 14.91 -9.44
N VAL A 63 -20.56 14.54 -8.18
CA VAL A 63 -20.39 13.17 -7.69
C VAL A 63 -21.71 12.73 -7.07
N VAL A 64 -22.32 11.70 -7.63
CA VAL A 64 -23.51 11.05 -7.08
C VAL A 64 -23.05 9.91 -6.19
N ILE A 65 -23.39 9.98 -4.91
CA ILE A 65 -23.11 8.95 -3.92
C ILE A 65 -24.34 8.07 -3.82
N GLN A 66 -24.17 6.78 -4.03
CA GLN A 66 -25.29 5.85 -4.15
C GLN A 66 -24.99 4.48 -3.55
N THR A 67 -26.04 3.74 -3.27
CA THR A 67 -25.94 2.33 -2.91
C THR A 67 -25.49 1.49 -4.12
N PRO A 68 -25.05 0.23 -3.94
CA PRO A 68 -24.75 -0.67 -5.06
C PRO A 68 -25.93 -0.92 -5.99
N GLN A 69 -27.17 -0.74 -5.50
CA GLN A 69 -28.41 -0.90 -6.25
C GLN A 69 -28.76 0.35 -7.08
N GLY A 70 -27.98 1.44 -6.93
CA GLY A 70 -28.16 2.68 -7.66
C GLY A 70 -29.10 3.70 -7.01
N GLU A 71 -29.48 3.49 -5.75
CA GLU A 71 -30.25 4.48 -4.98
C GLU A 71 -29.36 5.65 -4.62
N GLU A 72 -29.72 6.87 -5.06
CA GLU A 72 -28.97 8.10 -4.77
C GLU A 72 -29.15 8.49 -3.29
N LEU A 73 -28.04 8.55 -2.56
CA LEU A 73 -28.00 8.96 -1.15
C LEU A 73 -27.69 10.45 -1.02
N LEU A 74 -26.79 10.95 -1.87
CA LEU A 74 -26.32 12.32 -1.83
C LEU A 74 -25.71 12.71 -3.18
N ARG A 75 -25.81 13.99 -3.52
CA ARG A 75 -25.14 14.62 -4.66
C ARG A 75 -24.28 15.77 -4.17
N VAL A 76 -23.03 15.80 -4.58
CA VAL A 76 -22.01 16.78 -4.15
C VAL A 76 -21.26 17.29 -5.37
N SER A 77 -21.02 18.60 -5.45
CA SER A 77 -20.18 19.16 -6.52
C SER A 77 -18.75 18.58 -6.48
N ALA A 78 -18.21 18.26 -7.64
CA ALA A 78 -16.85 17.79 -7.77
C ALA A 78 -15.81 18.82 -7.28
N SER A 79 -16.09 20.12 -7.42
CA SER A 79 -15.22 21.18 -6.92
C SER A 79 -15.01 21.09 -5.41
N LEU A 80 -16.05 20.70 -4.64
CA LEU A 80 -15.93 20.55 -3.20
C LEU A 80 -14.94 19.43 -2.83
N PHE A 81 -14.88 18.35 -3.61
CA PHE A 81 -13.89 17.31 -3.39
C PHE A 81 -12.45 17.80 -3.63
N LEU A 82 -12.24 18.70 -4.60
CA LEU A 82 -10.92 19.32 -4.81
C LEU A 82 -10.54 20.23 -3.65
N GLU A 83 -11.46 21.05 -3.17
CA GLU A 83 -11.22 21.92 -2.01
C GLU A 83 -10.87 21.10 -0.75
N GLU A 84 -11.61 20.03 -0.48
CA GLU A 84 -11.35 19.14 0.66
C GLU A 84 -10.04 18.33 0.47
N ALA A 85 -9.69 17.96 -0.76
CA ALA A 85 -8.40 17.33 -1.06
C ALA A 85 -7.23 18.28 -0.75
N GLU A 86 -7.30 19.55 -1.12
CA GLU A 86 -6.27 20.54 -0.83
C GLU A 86 -6.10 20.78 0.68
N LYS A 87 -7.20 20.90 1.42
CA LYS A 87 -7.18 21.04 2.89
C LYS A 87 -6.53 19.80 3.54
N LEU A 88 -6.92 18.61 3.08
CA LEU A 88 -6.37 17.35 3.58
C LEU A 88 -4.87 17.23 3.28
N LEU A 89 -4.44 17.58 2.07
CA LEU A 89 -3.03 17.54 1.68
C LEU A 89 -2.20 18.44 2.59
N LYS A 90 -2.66 19.69 2.81
CA LYS A 90 -1.99 20.64 3.70
C LYS A 90 -1.88 20.08 5.11
N ALA A 91 -2.98 19.60 5.69
CA ALA A 91 -2.99 19.01 7.03
C ALA A 91 -2.07 17.79 7.15
N THR A 92 -1.98 16.96 6.08
CA THR A 92 -1.10 15.78 6.06
C THR A 92 0.38 16.17 6.02
N HIS A 93 0.74 17.27 5.36
CA HIS A 93 2.11 17.79 5.37
C HIS A 93 2.53 18.32 6.75
N GLU A 94 1.62 18.96 7.47
CA GLU A 94 1.87 19.62 8.76
C GLU A 94 1.96 18.65 9.95
N ASN A 95 1.57 17.39 9.79
CA ASN A 95 1.53 16.40 10.86
C ASN A 95 2.46 15.22 10.60
N ASP A 96 2.94 14.56 11.67
CA ASP A 96 3.76 13.37 11.64
C ASP A 96 3.21 12.28 12.57
N GLY A 97 3.62 11.02 12.32
CA GLY A 97 3.15 9.87 13.06
C GLY A 97 1.70 9.51 12.73
N ALA A 98 0.91 9.18 13.75
CA ALA A 98 -0.53 8.95 13.64
C ALA A 98 -1.27 10.17 14.20
N PHE A 99 -2.15 10.76 13.40
CA PHE A 99 -2.88 11.99 13.73
C PHE A 99 -4.33 11.91 13.27
N ALA A 100 -5.17 12.80 13.79
CA ALA A 100 -6.57 12.97 13.39
C ALA A 100 -6.75 14.29 12.66
N ILE A 101 -7.68 14.32 11.68
CA ILE A 101 -8.08 15.54 10.97
C ILE A 101 -9.61 15.66 11.07
N PRO A 102 -10.14 16.28 12.15
CA PRO A 102 -11.58 16.29 12.43
C PRO A 102 -12.42 16.93 11.33
N GLN A 103 -11.90 17.94 10.64
CA GLN A 103 -12.62 18.59 9.52
C GLN A 103 -12.79 17.65 8.34
N THR A 104 -11.73 16.91 7.97
CA THR A 104 -11.79 15.89 6.93
C THR A 104 -12.71 14.75 7.34
N GLU A 105 -12.64 14.28 8.59
CA GLU A 105 -13.53 13.24 9.12
C GLU A 105 -15.00 13.66 9.03
N ALA A 106 -15.33 14.92 9.33
CA ALA A 106 -16.69 15.44 9.18
C ALA A 106 -17.18 15.40 7.72
N PHE A 107 -16.32 15.76 6.76
CA PHE A 107 -16.64 15.64 5.34
C PHE A 107 -16.76 14.18 4.90
N MET A 108 -15.85 13.30 5.32
CA MET A 108 -15.93 11.87 5.06
C MET A 108 -17.25 11.27 5.52
N ASN A 109 -17.68 11.57 6.75
CA ASN A 109 -18.96 11.11 7.28
C ASN A 109 -20.15 11.60 6.46
N ARG A 110 -20.12 12.84 6.00
CA ARG A 110 -21.16 13.42 5.14
C ARG A 110 -21.29 12.66 3.82
N ILE A 111 -20.18 12.17 3.27
CA ILE A 111 -20.14 11.46 1.99
C ILE A 111 -20.18 9.92 2.15
N TYR A 112 -20.59 9.40 3.31
CA TYR A 112 -20.67 7.96 3.60
C TYR A 112 -19.31 7.24 3.51
N CYS A 113 -18.20 7.92 3.79
CA CYS A 113 -16.85 7.37 3.88
C CYS A 113 -16.43 7.29 5.35
N HIS A 114 -16.44 6.12 5.95
CA HIS A 114 -16.27 5.94 7.40
C HIS A 114 -14.93 5.30 7.79
N SER A 115 -14.08 4.98 6.82
CA SER A 115 -12.78 4.35 7.04
C SER A 115 -11.68 5.04 6.24
N LEU A 116 -10.45 5.11 6.79
CA LEU A 116 -9.31 5.72 6.11
C LEU A 116 -8.80 4.85 4.97
N LYS A 117 -8.84 3.53 5.13
CA LYS A 117 -8.29 2.55 4.18
C LYS A 117 -9.28 1.47 3.82
N ALA A 118 -9.06 0.84 2.67
CA ALA A 118 -9.80 -0.35 2.27
C ALA A 118 -9.64 -1.48 3.29
N LYS A 119 -10.60 -2.43 3.33
CA LYS A 119 -10.48 -3.61 4.19
C LYS A 119 -9.22 -4.39 3.85
N SER A 120 -8.53 -4.91 4.86
CA SER A 120 -7.29 -5.68 4.71
C SER A 120 -7.43 -6.96 3.86
N SER A 121 -8.66 -7.44 3.65
CA SER A 121 -8.97 -8.55 2.74
C SER A 121 -8.87 -8.16 1.26
N ASN A 122 -8.95 -6.87 0.95
CA ASN A 122 -8.82 -6.37 -0.41
C ASN A 122 -7.33 -6.22 -0.75
N LYS A 123 -6.93 -6.75 -1.90
CA LYS A 123 -5.55 -6.63 -2.40
C LYS A 123 -5.26 -5.26 -3.03
N THR A 124 -6.25 -4.38 -3.10
CA THR A 124 -6.18 -3.06 -3.74
C THR A 124 -6.71 -2.00 -2.79
N ASP A 125 -6.12 -0.82 -2.82
CA ASP A 125 -6.50 0.29 -1.94
C ASP A 125 -7.74 1.03 -2.46
N ILE A 126 -7.93 1.04 -3.79
CA ILE A 126 -9.09 1.67 -4.44
C ILE A 126 -9.52 0.88 -5.69
N ARG A 127 -10.82 0.77 -5.92
CA ARG A 127 -11.42 0.14 -7.11
C ARG A 127 -12.15 1.19 -7.91
N ILE A 128 -11.87 1.27 -9.22
CA ILE A 128 -12.37 2.33 -10.09
C ILE A 128 -12.90 1.71 -11.38
N ILE A 129 -14.07 2.12 -11.81
CA ILE A 129 -14.57 1.86 -13.16
C ILE A 129 -14.12 3.02 -14.04
N LEU A 130 -13.24 2.72 -14.98
CA LEU A 130 -12.65 3.66 -15.93
C LEU A 130 -13.20 3.46 -17.32
N HIS A 131 -13.33 4.56 -18.08
CA HIS A 131 -13.60 4.50 -19.51
C HIS A 131 -12.29 4.56 -20.31
N ASP A 132 -12.00 3.52 -21.06
CA ASP A 132 -10.89 3.56 -22.03
C ASP A 132 -11.37 4.19 -23.35
N ARG A 133 -10.87 5.38 -23.64
CA ARG A 133 -11.21 6.14 -24.83
C ARG A 133 -10.77 5.47 -26.13
N ARG A 134 -9.77 4.60 -26.09
CA ARG A 134 -9.22 3.88 -27.26
C ARG A 134 -10.06 2.66 -27.62
N THR A 135 -10.40 1.85 -26.62
CA THR A 135 -11.20 0.64 -26.81
C THR A 135 -12.70 0.90 -26.72
N LYS A 136 -13.11 2.07 -26.20
CA LYS A 136 -14.52 2.43 -25.89
C LYS A 136 -15.17 1.53 -24.85
N MET A 137 -14.36 0.85 -24.06
CA MET A 137 -14.83 -0.07 -23.01
C MET A 137 -14.73 0.56 -21.64
N ASN A 138 -15.63 0.16 -20.77
CA ASN A 138 -15.55 0.44 -19.33
C ASN A 138 -14.95 -0.78 -18.64
N SER A 139 -13.94 -0.56 -17.80
CA SER A 139 -13.27 -1.63 -17.05
C SER A 139 -13.20 -1.29 -15.58
N GLU A 140 -13.53 -2.24 -14.73
CA GLU A 140 -13.28 -2.14 -13.30
C GLU A 140 -11.85 -2.58 -13.02
N LEU A 141 -11.06 -1.69 -12.44
CA LEU A 141 -9.66 -1.91 -12.12
C LEU A 141 -9.38 -1.59 -10.65
N GLY A 142 -8.51 -2.39 -10.03
CA GLY A 142 -8.00 -2.14 -8.70
C GLY A 142 -6.62 -1.51 -8.74
N PHE A 143 -6.39 -0.50 -7.90
CA PHE A 143 -5.13 0.23 -7.82
C PHE A 143 -4.58 0.19 -6.40
N SER A 144 -3.26 0.13 -6.28
CA SER A 144 -2.54 0.38 -5.04
C SER A 144 -2.00 1.80 -5.02
N ILE A 145 -2.22 2.49 -3.91
CA ILE A 145 -1.80 3.88 -3.71
C ILE A 145 -0.42 3.87 -3.07
N LYS A 146 0.54 4.55 -3.70
CA LYS A 146 1.88 4.75 -3.18
C LYS A 146 2.10 6.23 -2.93
N SER A 147 2.01 6.61 -1.65
CA SER A 147 2.21 8.00 -1.22
C SER A 147 3.69 8.34 -1.13
N GLN A 148 4.04 9.56 -1.57
CA GLN A 148 5.36 10.16 -1.36
C GLN A 148 5.38 11.16 -0.20
N LEU A 149 4.28 11.27 0.57
CA LEU A 149 4.17 12.21 1.70
C LEU A 149 4.85 11.70 2.99
N GLY A 150 5.18 10.42 3.03
CA GLY A 150 5.87 9.76 4.15
C GLY A 150 7.30 9.39 3.80
N GLY A 151 7.77 8.29 4.37
CA GLY A 151 9.02 7.66 3.96
C GLY A 151 8.92 7.00 2.58
N ASP A 152 10.05 6.58 2.03
CA ASP A 152 10.13 5.91 0.73
C ASP A 152 9.19 4.69 0.66
N SER A 153 8.60 4.50 -0.51
CA SER A 153 7.73 3.35 -0.76
C SER A 153 8.52 2.05 -0.67
N THR A 154 8.03 1.10 0.13
CA THR A 154 8.64 -0.23 0.22
C THR A 154 8.25 -1.09 -0.96
N LEU A 155 9.22 -1.75 -1.59
CA LEU A 155 8.97 -2.71 -2.67
C LEU A 155 8.25 -3.95 -2.17
N LEU A 156 8.63 -4.40 -0.97
CA LEU A 156 8.07 -5.58 -0.31
C LEU A 156 7.48 -5.18 1.04
N ASN A 157 6.19 -5.42 1.22
CA ASN A 157 5.57 -5.35 2.54
C ASN A 157 5.84 -6.67 3.27
N ALA A 158 6.56 -6.59 4.38
CA ALA A 158 6.76 -7.74 5.24
C ALA A 158 5.41 -8.28 5.73
N SER A 159 5.07 -9.49 5.36
CA SER A 159 3.89 -10.19 5.81
C SER A 159 4.21 -11.67 6.02
N LYS A 160 3.38 -12.39 6.76
CA LYS A 160 3.51 -13.85 6.88
C LYS A 160 3.47 -14.57 5.54
N SER A 161 2.88 -13.94 4.50
CA SER A 161 2.76 -14.50 3.16
C SER A 161 4.03 -14.39 2.32
N THR A 162 5.00 -13.58 2.75
CA THR A 162 6.24 -13.30 1.98
C THR A 162 7.50 -13.66 2.76
N ASN A 163 7.41 -14.64 3.66
CA ASN A 163 8.55 -15.09 4.45
C ASN A 163 9.47 -16.00 3.63
N PHE A 164 10.77 -15.69 3.67
CA PHE A 164 11.85 -16.53 3.20
C PHE A 164 12.53 -17.17 4.40
N ASN A 165 12.69 -18.49 4.38
CA ASN A 165 13.35 -19.25 5.43
C ASN A 165 14.77 -19.60 5.01
N PHE A 166 15.69 -19.51 5.96
CA PHE A 166 17.09 -19.86 5.79
C PHE A 166 17.48 -20.94 6.79
N LYS A 167 18.27 -21.92 6.34
CA LYS A 167 18.96 -22.86 7.19
C LYS A 167 20.29 -22.28 7.65
N ILE A 168 20.71 -22.64 8.85
CA ILE A 168 22.06 -22.35 9.33
C ILE A 168 22.90 -23.58 9.04
N GLU A 169 23.94 -23.41 8.23
CA GLU A 169 24.94 -24.44 7.94
C GLU A 169 26.29 -24.05 8.56
N GLY A 170 27.17 -25.01 8.80
CA GLY A 170 28.53 -24.80 9.29
C GLY A 170 28.67 -24.61 10.79
N ALA A 171 27.58 -24.46 11.55
CA ALA A 171 27.63 -24.38 13.00
C ALA A 171 26.44 -25.08 13.66
N GLN A 172 26.67 -25.60 14.86
CA GLN A 172 25.60 -26.11 15.73
C GLN A 172 25.43 -25.17 16.91
N PHE A 173 24.18 -25.00 17.36
CA PHE A 173 23.81 -24.11 18.45
C PHE A 173 23.08 -24.87 19.54
N SER A 174 23.48 -24.66 20.79
CA SER A 174 22.72 -25.15 21.95
C SER A 174 21.43 -24.31 22.12
N ASP A 175 20.48 -24.85 22.87
CA ASP A 175 19.22 -24.11 23.18
C ASP A 175 19.51 -22.78 23.91
N GLU A 176 20.53 -22.74 24.75
CA GLU A 176 20.94 -21.52 25.44
C GLU A 176 21.46 -20.46 24.46
N GLU A 177 22.26 -20.85 23.47
CA GLU A 177 22.78 -19.97 22.44
C GLU A 177 21.67 -19.47 21.51
N ILE A 178 20.74 -20.36 21.13
CA ILE A 178 19.55 -19.98 20.35
C ILE A 178 18.71 -18.94 21.13
N ASN A 179 18.46 -19.20 22.40
CA ASN A 179 17.75 -18.26 23.25
C ASN A 179 18.49 -16.92 23.43
N GLY A 180 19.83 -16.97 23.56
CA GLY A 180 20.68 -15.80 23.58
C GLY A 180 20.53 -14.94 22.32
N ILE A 181 20.65 -15.57 21.13
CA ILE A 181 20.48 -14.88 19.85
C ILE A 181 19.04 -14.33 19.69
N ASN A 182 18.04 -15.10 20.08
CA ASN A 182 16.64 -14.66 19.99
C ASN A 182 16.31 -13.51 20.94
N SER A 183 16.99 -13.41 22.07
CA SER A 183 16.83 -12.32 23.04
C SER A 183 17.49 -11.02 22.59
N LEU A 184 18.38 -11.04 21.59
CA LEU A 184 18.94 -9.83 21.00
C LEU A 184 17.80 -8.96 20.46
N ASN A 185 17.58 -7.84 21.10
CA ASN A 185 16.49 -6.92 20.74
C ASN A 185 16.96 -5.46 20.81
N PRO A 186 17.99 -5.09 20.03
CA PRO A 186 18.39 -3.71 19.90
C PRO A 186 17.24 -2.89 19.27
N LYS A 187 17.16 -1.62 19.62
CA LYS A 187 16.14 -0.70 19.03
C LYS A 187 16.27 -0.56 17.49
N ARG A 188 17.47 -0.79 16.98
CA ARG A 188 17.81 -0.80 15.54
C ARG A 188 18.68 -2.01 15.24
N ASN A 189 18.65 -2.48 13.97
CA ASN A 189 19.55 -3.52 13.45
C ASN A 189 19.35 -4.94 14.03
N LYS A 190 18.17 -5.23 14.56
CA LYS A 190 17.87 -6.55 15.18
C LYS A 190 18.26 -7.75 14.29
N VAL A 191 18.00 -7.66 12.98
CA VAL A 191 18.32 -8.75 12.04
C VAL A 191 19.83 -8.85 11.86
N ILE A 192 20.51 -7.71 11.66
CA ILE A 192 21.97 -7.64 11.47
C ILE A 192 22.69 -8.25 12.67
N ASP A 193 22.31 -7.88 13.89
CA ASP A 193 22.96 -8.38 15.10
C ASP A 193 22.78 -9.88 15.28
N ARG A 194 21.61 -10.43 14.98
CA ARG A 194 21.34 -11.85 15.00
C ARG A 194 22.13 -12.61 13.94
N VAL A 195 22.18 -12.10 12.72
CA VAL A 195 22.97 -12.69 11.63
C VAL A 195 24.46 -12.65 11.95
N ASN A 196 24.95 -11.55 12.52
CA ASN A 196 26.36 -11.44 12.94
C ASN A 196 26.71 -12.43 14.07
N ALA A 197 25.81 -12.63 15.04
CA ALA A 197 26.00 -13.63 16.09
C ALA A 197 26.08 -15.06 15.53
N ILE A 198 25.26 -15.39 14.52
CA ILE A 198 25.32 -16.67 13.81
C ILE A 198 26.65 -16.82 13.06
N LYS A 199 27.06 -15.79 12.32
CA LYS A 199 28.33 -15.77 11.57
C LYS A 199 29.55 -15.85 12.48
N ALA A 200 29.53 -15.17 13.63
CA ALA A 200 30.65 -15.23 14.61
C ALA A 200 30.92 -16.63 15.13
N LYS A 201 29.92 -17.50 15.13
CA LYS A 201 30.05 -18.92 15.47
C LYS A 201 30.38 -19.82 14.26
N GLY A 202 30.66 -19.27 13.10
CA GLY A 202 30.94 -20.00 11.86
C GLY A 202 29.71 -20.47 11.10
N GLY A 203 28.51 -20.01 11.52
CA GLY A 203 27.24 -20.32 10.83
C GLY A 203 27.08 -19.51 9.55
N LYS A 204 26.54 -20.13 8.50
CA LYS A 204 26.17 -19.54 7.22
C LYS A 204 24.67 -19.71 7.00
N LEU A 205 24.00 -18.63 6.65
CA LEU A 205 22.59 -18.68 6.26
C LEU A 205 22.48 -19.09 4.78
N VAL A 206 21.76 -20.17 4.52
CA VAL A 206 21.50 -20.70 3.19
C VAL A 206 19.99 -20.73 2.97
N PHE A 207 19.52 -20.23 1.81
CA PHE A 207 18.11 -20.26 1.48
C PHE A 207 17.54 -21.67 1.55
N ASP A 208 16.43 -21.86 2.23
CA ASP A 208 15.75 -23.14 2.38
C ASP A 208 14.45 -23.18 1.57
N ARG A 209 13.52 -22.29 1.90
CA ARG A 209 12.20 -22.25 1.26
C ARG A 209 11.47 -20.91 1.47
N VAL A 210 10.41 -20.75 0.71
CA VAL A 210 9.36 -19.73 0.96
C VAL A 210 8.21 -20.41 1.69
N ASP A 211 7.70 -19.80 2.77
CA ASP A 211 6.64 -20.40 3.58
C ASP A 211 5.31 -20.56 2.84
N ASN A 212 4.92 -19.55 2.09
CA ASN A 212 3.65 -19.53 1.38
C ASN A 212 3.77 -20.16 -0.01
N SER A 213 3.09 -21.27 -0.24
CA SER A 213 3.14 -22.02 -1.49
C SER A 213 2.61 -21.21 -2.68
N THR A 214 1.57 -20.40 -2.51
CA THR A 214 1.04 -19.55 -3.59
C THR A 214 2.08 -18.50 -4.01
N PHE A 215 2.73 -17.87 -3.02
CA PHE A 215 3.79 -16.90 -3.31
C PHE A 215 4.99 -17.58 -3.98
N TYR A 216 5.43 -18.74 -3.47
CA TYR A 216 6.47 -19.53 -4.10
C TYR A 216 6.14 -19.87 -5.56
N ASN A 217 4.94 -20.40 -5.81
CA ASN A 217 4.49 -20.77 -7.15
C ASN A 217 4.45 -19.55 -8.09
N ASN A 218 4.01 -18.39 -7.62
CA ASN A 218 4.03 -17.17 -8.41
C ASN A 218 5.44 -16.74 -8.81
N LEU A 219 6.43 -16.93 -7.93
CA LEU A 219 7.83 -16.62 -8.22
C LEU A 219 8.41 -17.59 -9.27
N ILE A 220 8.23 -18.90 -9.09
CA ILE A 220 8.76 -19.90 -10.03
C ILE A 220 8.07 -19.88 -11.39
N MET A 221 6.83 -19.39 -11.49
CA MET A 221 6.17 -19.15 -12.78
C MET A 221 6.85 -18.06 -13.62
N LEU A 222 7.57 -17.14 -12.98
CA LEU A 222 8.36 -16.12 -13.66
C LEU A 222 9.75 -16.65 -14.02
N ASP A 223 10.40 -17.28 -13.05
CA ASP A 223 11.72 -17.91 -13.20
C ASP A 223 11.94 -18.88 -12.03
N ASP A 224 12.42 -20.10 -12.31
CA ASP A 224 12.61 -21.15 -11.30
C ASP A 224 13.70 -20.80 -10.27
N GLY A 225 14.68 -19.99 -10.65
CA GLY A 225 15.73 -19.45 -9.77
C GLY A 225 15.31 -18.23 -8.96
N LEU A 226 14.19 -17.57 -9.30
CA LEU A 226 13.79 -16.29 -8.72
C LEU A 226 13.65 -16.33 -7.19
N PRO A 227 13.09 -17.37 -6.55
CA PRO A 227 13.02 -17.44 -5.09
C PRO A 227 14.39 -17.35 -4.41
N SER A 228 15.40 -18.04 -4.94
CA SER A 228 16.76 -18.06 -4.38
C SER A 228 17.48 -16.73 -4.61
N VAL A 229 17.28 -16.11 -5.77
CA VAL A 229 17.84 -14.79 -6.10
C VAL A 229 17.27 -13.71 -5.16
N ILE A 230 15.94 -13.68 -5.00
CA ILE A 230 15.31 -12.71 -4.07
C ILE A 230 15.77 -12.97 -2.63
N ALA A 231 15.82 -14.22 -2.18
CA ALA A 231 16.31 -14.57 -0.85
C ALA A 231 17.73 -14.03 -0.61
N SER A 232 18.63 -14.20 -1.57
CA SER A 232 20.01 -13.72 -1.49
C SER A 232 20.09 -12.20 -1.42
N LEU A 233 19.34 -11.49 -2.28
CA LEU A 233 19.27 -10.03 -2.29
C LEU A 233 18.72 -9.48 -0.98
N LEU A 234 17.65 -10.07 -0.45
CA LEU A 234 17.06 -9.66 0.84
C LEU A 234 18.05 -9.88 2.00
N LEU A 235 18.76 -11.00 2.02
CA LEU A 235 19.74 -11.28 3.05
C LEU A 235 20.91 -10.29 2.98
N GLU A 236 21.36 -9.96 1.78
CA GLU A 236 22.44 -8.98 1.57
C GLU A 236 22.00 -7.58 1.98
N GLN A 237 20.82 -7.13 1.56
CA GLN A 237 20.25 -5.84 1.96
C GLN A 237 20.13 -5.74 3.49
N LEU A 238 19.59 -6.76 4.15
CA LEU A 238 19.47 -6.80 5.60
C LEU A 238 20.82 -6.79 6.32
N ASN A 239 21.87 -7.35 5.71
CA ASN A 239 23.21 -7.39 6.27
C ASN A 239 24.00 -6.09 6.04
N SER A 240 23.79 -5.42 4.93
CA SER A 240 24.51 -4.18 4.58
C SER A 240 24.02 -2.95 5.34
N GLY A 241 22.78 -3.01 5.90
CA GLY A 241 22.12 -1.87 6.49
C GLY A 241 21.68 -0.81 5.47
N VAL A 242 21.80 -1.11 4.18
CA VAL A 242 21.35 -0.26 3.08
C VAL A 242 19.83 -0.31 3.00
N SER A 243 19.18 0.84 2.92
CA SER A 243 17.71 0.94 2.95
C SER A 243 17.08 1.16 1.59
N THR A 244 17.88 1.46 0.57
CA THR A 244 17.39 1.76 -0.78
C THR A 244 18.08 0.91 -1.85
N LEU A 245 17.38 0.64 -2.96
CA LEU A 245 17.94 -0.10 -4.11
C LEU A 245 18.94 0.73 -4.95
N LYS A 246 19.11 2.01 -4.64
CA LYS A 246 20.02 2.91 -5.35
C LYS A 246 21.42 2.99 -4.73
N GLU A 247 21.58 2.49 -3.53
CA GLU A 247 22.85 2.37 -2.81
C GLU A 247 23.41 0.94 -2.96
#